data_1b31d0a244877942b5b4488effe52ac1
#
_entry.id   1b31d0a244877942b5b4488effe52ac1
#
_cell.length_a   1.000
_cell.length_b   1.000
_cell.length_c   1.000
_cell.angle_alpha   90.00
_cell.angle_beta   90.00
_cell.angle_gamma   90.00
#
_symmetry.space_group_name_H-M   'P 1'
#
loop_
_entity.id
_entity.type
_entity.pdbx_description
1 polymer ?
#
loop_
_entity_poly.entity_id
_entity_poly.type
_entity_poly.pdbx_seq_one_letter_code
_entity_poly.pdbx_strand_id
1 'polypeptide(L)'
;LTGNFSDSTSIYLQIAEMLENDILRGVLEEEGQAPSTNELARAYSINPATAAKGINLLVDEGVLYKRRGIGMFVAKGGRQRIMQKRKDAFFETYVKRLVHEARALGITREELAAMLEKAGGEKGGNDE
;
A
#
# COMPACT_ATOMS: atom_id res chain seq x y z
N LEU A 1 -0.68 8.55 -12.57
CA LEU A 1 0.36 8.22 -11.85
C LEU A 1 1.57 8.76 -12.33
N THR A 2 2.32 9.03 -11.52
CA THR A 2 3.41 9.77 -11.92
C THR A 2 4.63 9.13 -11.50
N GLY A 3 5.63 9.54 -11.94
CA GLY A 3 6.84 9.20 -11.41
C GLY A 3 7.49 8.01 -11.98
N ASN A 4 8.70 7.89 -11.65
CA ASN A 4 9.53 6.80 -12.07
C ASN A 4 9.62 5.81 -10.94
N PHE A 5 9.87 4.58 -11.29
CA PHE A 5 10.02 3.54 -10.29
C PHE A 5 11.45 3.54 -9.78
N SER A 6 11.55 3.30 -8.49
CA SER A 6 12.84 3.25 -7.84
C SER A 6 13.54 1.93 -8.13
N ASP A 7 14.86 1.97 -8.20
CA ASP A 7 15.63 0.75 -8.39
C ASP A 7 15.78 -0.02 -7.09
N SER A 8 15.48 0.59 -5.95
CA SER A 8 15.69 -0.05 -4.66
C SER A 8 14.59 -1.05 -4.31
N THR A 9 13.49 -1.07 -5.06
CA THR A 9 12.38 -1.96 -4.80
C THR A 9 11.96 -2.58 -6.12
N SER A 10 11.56 -3.84 -6.08
CA SER A 10 11.11 -4.52 -7.29
C SER A 10 9.99 -3.75 -7.95
N ILE A 11 10.06 -3.62 -9.26
CA ILE A 11 9.07 -2.84 -10.00
C ILE A 11 7.67 -3.40 -9.83
N TYR A 12 7.54 -4.74 -9.81
CA TYR A 12 6.20 -5.31 -9.68
C TYR A 12 5.56 -4.95 -8.33
N LEU A 13 6.36 -4.81 -7.28
CA LEU A 13 5.83 -4.38 -5.98
C LEU A 13 5.39 -2.92 -6.02
N GLN A 14 6.13 -2.10 -6.77
CA GLN A 14 5.75 -0.70 -6.91
C GLN A 14 4.48 -0.56 -7.71
N ILE A 15 4.29 -1.41 -8.72
CA ILE A 15 3.05 -1.44 -9.49
C ILE A 15 1.88 -1.80 -8.57
N ALA A 16 2.06 -2.84 -7.76
CA ALA A 16 1.00 -3.25 -6.83
C ALA A 16 0.66 -2.13 -5.86
N GLU A 17 1.68 -1.49 -5.31
CA GLU A 17 1.45 -0.41 -4.34
C GLU A 17 0.75 0.78 -4.99
N MET A 18 1.12 1.08 -6.22
CA MET A 18 0.49 2.16 -6.96
C MET A 18 -0.99 1.91 -7.16
N LEU A 19 -1.36 0.68 -7.53
CA LEU A 19 -2.76 0.33 -7.69
C LEU A 19 -3.49 0.38 -6.36
N GLU A 20 -2.85 -0.07 -5.28
CA GLU A 20 -3.44 0.03 -3.95
C GLU A 20 -3.73 1.48 -3.59
N ASN A 21 -2.77 2.37 -3.86
CA ASN A 21 -2.95 3.78 -3.56
C ASN A 21 -4.14 4.36 -4.31
N ASP A 22 -4.31 3.95 -5.56
CA ASP A 22 -5.45 4.43 -6.35
C ASP A 22 -6.77 3.93 -5.78
N ILE A 23 -6.78 2.71 -5.26
CA ILE A 23 -7.98 2.18 -4.62
C ILE A 23 -8.27 2.93 -3.33
N LEU A 24 -7.23 3.19 -2.53
CA LEU A 24 -7.41 3.89 -1.26
C LEU A 24 -7.89 5.33 -1.46
N ARG A 25 -7.46 5.97 -2.56
CA ARG A 25 -7.85 7.34 -2.83
C ARG A 25 -9.18 7.44 -3.58
N GLY A 26 -9.76 6.31 -3.94
CA GLY A 26 -11.04 6.31 -4.65
C GLY A 26 -10.92 6.51 -6.14
N VAL A 27 -9.70 6.53 -6.69
CA VAL A 27 -9.50 6.63 -8.13
C VAL A 27 -9.98 5.34 -8.79
N LEU A 28 -9.71 4.20 -8.15
CA LEU A 28 -10.26 2.92 -8.57
C LEU A 28 -11.25 2.49 -7.50
N GLU A 29 -12.52 2.39 -7.90
CA GLU A 29 -13.59 2.05 -6.95
C GLU A 29 -13.83 0.57 -6.91
N GLU A 30 -14.39 0.09 -5.82
CA GLU A 30 -14.76 -1.31 -5.72
C GLU A 30 -15.72 -1.65 -6.83
N GLU A 31 -15.54 -2.82 -7.42
CA GLU A 31 -16.27 -3.30 -8.58
C GLU A 31 -15.98 -2.51 -9.85
N GLY A 32 -15.09 -1.53 -9.78
CA GLY A 32 -14.66 -0.79 -10.95
C GLY A 32 -13.54 -1.51 -11.67
N GLN A 33 -13.35 -1.19 -12.93
CA GLN A 33 -12.35 -1.86 -13.74
C GLN A 33 -10.97 -1.25 -13.48
N ALA A 34 -10.00 -2.13 -13.26
CA ALA A 34 -8.62 -1.74 -13.07
C ALA A 34 -7.89 -1.81 -14.41
N PRO A 35 -6.73 -1.15 -14.50
CA PRO A 35 -5.94 -1.23 -15.74
C PRO A 35 -5.52 -2.67 -16.03
N SER A 36 -5.43 -3.00 -17.32
CA SER A 36 -4.96 -4.31 -17.72
C SER A 36 -3.44 -4.38 -17.68
N THR A 37 -2.93 -5.60 -17.73
CA THR A 37 -1.50 -5.82 -17.81
C THR A 37 -0.89 -5.05 -18.98
N ASN A 38 -1.52 -5.13 -20.15
CA ASN A 38 -0.98 -4.47 -21.34
C ASN A 38 -1.04 -2.95 -21.23
N GLU A 39 -2.10 -2.43 -20.61
CA GLU A 39 -2.19 -0.99 -20.41
C GLU A 39 -1.08 -0.48 -19.50
N LEU A 40 -0.82 -1.20 -18.42
CA LEU A 40 0.23 -0.83 -17.50
C LEU A 40 1.60 -0.93 -18.14
N ALA A 41 1.84 -2.02 -18.87
CA ALA A 41 3.12 -2.22 -19.52
C ALA A 41 3.41 -1.11 -20.51
N ARG A 42 2.39 -0.69 -21.26
CA ARG A 42 2.57 0.36 -22.24
C ARG A 42 2.72 1.73 -21.59
N ALA A 43 1.89 2.00 -20.57
CA ALA A 43 1.91 3.31 -19.92
C ALA A 43 3.23 3.60 -19.22
N TYR A 44 3.85 2.56 -18.67
CA TYR A 44 5.07 2.75 -17.89
C TYR A 44 6.31 2.18 -18.55
N SER A 45 6.16 1.72 -19.78
CA SER A 45 7.28 1.16 -20.57
C SER A 45 8.01 0.06 -19.80
N ILE A 46 7.24 -0.86 -19.22
CA ILE A 46 7.81 -1.98 -18.49
C ILE A 46 7.43 -3.29 -19.16
N ASN A 47 8.14 -4.32 -18.77
CA ASN A 47 7.89 -5.65 -19.30
C ASN A 47 6.48 -6.11 -18.90
N PRO A 48 5.68 -6.61 -19.87
CA PRO A 48 4.35 -7.10 -19.53
C PRO A 48 4.33 -8.17 -18.44
N ALA A 49 5.36 -9.01 -18.37
CA ALA A 49 5.43 -10.02 -17.32
C ALA A 49 5.58 -9.39 -15.95
N THR A 50 6.29 -8.27 -15.86
CA THR A 50 6.45 -7.55 -14.61
C THR A 50 5.13 -6.91 -14.19
N ALA A 51 4.43 -6.31 -15.15
CA ALA A 51 3.12 -5.73 -14.86
C ALA A 51 2.16 -6.81 -14.40
N ALA A 52 2.17 -7.97 -15.07
CA ALA A 52 1.31 -9.09 -14.70
C ALA A 52 1.62 -9.57 -13.28
N LYS A 53 2.89 -9.60 -12.91
CA LYS A 53 3.27 -10.05 -11.57
C LYS A 53 2.70 -9.12 -10.50
N GLY A 54 2.71 -7.82 -10.75
CA GLY A 54 2.13 -6.87 -9.81
C GLY A 54 0.63 -7.04 -9.69
N ILE A 55 -0.05 -7.19 -10.82
CA ILE A 55 -1.49 -7.40 -10.80
C ILE A 55 -1.84 -8.71 -10.10
N ASN A 56 -1.09 -9.78 -10.42
CA ASN A 56 -1.38 -11.09 -9.83
C ASN A 56 -1.17 -11.12 -8.33
N LEU A 57 -0.22 -10.32 -7.84
CA LEU A 57 -0.05 -10.20 -6.40
C LEU A 57 -1.33 -9.71 -5.76
N LEU A 58 -1.97 -8.70 -6.35
CA LEU A 58 -3.21 -8.17 -5.80
C LEU A 58 -4.38 -9.12 -5.98
N VAL A 59 -4.35 -9.94 -7.02
CA VAL A 59 -5.36 -10.99 -7.17
C VAL A 59 -5.21 -12.01 -6.07
N ASP A 60 -3.97 -12.42 -5.80
CA ASP A 60 -3.71 -13.40 -4.75
C ASP A 60 -4.14 -12.88 -3.38
N GLU A 61 -4.04 -11.56 -3.18
CA GLU A 61 -4.42 -10.94 -1.92
C GLU A 61 -5.92 -10.63 -1.83
N GLY A 62 -6.67 -10.95 -2.86
CA GLY A 62 -8.10 -10.72 -2.85
C GLY A 62 -8.51 -9.28 -3.09
N VAL A 63 -7.58 -8.45 -3.58
CA VAL A 63 -7.85 -7.05 -3.86
C VAL A 63 -8.42 -6.85 -5.26
N LEU A 64 -7.93 -7.62 -6.22
CA LEU A 64 -8.42 -7.60 -7.58
C LEU A 64 -8.95 -8.97 -7.95
N TYR A 65 -9.84 -9.01 -8.93
CA TYR A 65 -10.29 -10.28 -9.48
C TYR A 65 -10.50 -10.13 -10.98
N LYS A 66 -10.44 -11.26 -11.67
CA LYS A 66 -10.54 -11.26 -13.12
C LYS A 66 -11.96 -11.63 -13.55
N ARG A 67 -12.49 -10.88 -14.51
CA ARG A 67 -13.71 -11.27 -15.21
C ARG A 67 -13.27 -11.71 -16.59
N ARG A 68 -13.47 -13.00 -16.85
CA ARG A 68 -13.00 -13.58 -18.09
C ARG A 68 -13.55 -12.83 -19.30
N GLY A 69 -12.65 -12.46 -20.21
CA GLY A 69 -13.04 -11.77 -21.43
C GLY A 69 -13.34 -10.29 -21.26
N ILE A 70 -13.32 -9.79 -20.03
CA ILE A 70 -13.66 -8.40 -19.79
C ILE A 70 -12.47 -7.63 -19.19
N GLY A 71 -11.82 -8.21 -18.19
CA GLY A 71 -10.66 -7.53 -17.59
C GLY A 71 -10.56 -7.76 -16.09
N MET A 72 -9.75 -6.90 -15.47
CA MET A 72 -9.53 -6.97 -14.03
C MET A 72 -10.39 -5.94 -13.34
N PHE A 73 -10.88 -6.30 -12.17
CA PHE A 73 -11.77 -5.44 -11.40
C PHE A 73 -11.36 -5.41 -9.95
N VAL A 74 -11.67 -4.31 -9.27
CA VAL A 74 -11.41 -4.20 -7.83
C VAL A 74 -12.46 -5.02 -7.10
N ALA A 75 -12.01 -5.91 -6.23
CA ALA A 75 -12.91 -6.80 -5.52
C ALA A 75 -13.69 -6.01 -4.46
N LYS A 76 -14.93 -6.45 -4.22
CA LYS A 76 -15.70 -5.91 -3.12
C LYS A 76 -14.92 -6.22 -1.84
N GLY A 77 -14.74 -5.22 -1.01
CA GLY A 77 -13.93 -5.38 0.19
C GLY A 77 -12.44 -5.23 -0.05
N GLY A 78 -12.03 -4.96 -1.31
CA GLY A 78 -10.61 -4.83 -1.62
C GLY A 78 -9.95 -3.70 -0.86
N ARG A 79 -10.64 -2.58 -0.71
CA ARG A 79 -10.09 -1.45 0.02
C ARG A 79 -9.81 -1.83 1.48
N GLN A 80 -10.73 -2.54 2.10
CA GLN A 80 -10.58 -2.98 3.47
C GLN A 80 -9.39 -3.93 3.62
N ARG A 81 -9.19 -4.80 2.66
CA ARG A 81 -8.05 -5.72 2.69
C ARG A 81 -6.74 -4.98 2.62
N ILE A 82 -6.68 -3.94 1.79
CA ILE A 82 -5.47 -3.12 1.70
C ILE A 82 -5.21 -2.41 3.02
N MET A 83 -6.26 -1.83 3.59
CA MET A 83 -6.13 -1.14 4.88
C MET A 83 -5.61 -2.08 5.96
N GLN A 84 -6.16 -3.28 6.03
CA GLN A 84 -5.74 -4.22 7.06
C GLN A 84 -4.28 -4.66 6.83
N LYS A 85 -3.92 -4.92 5.60
CA LYS A 85 -2.54 -5.28 5.27
C LYS A 85 -1.58 -4.18 5.70
N ARG A 86 -1.93 -2.93 5.43
CA ARG A 86 -1.05 -1.81 5.76
C ARG A 86 -0.99 -1.55 7.26
N LYS A 87 -2.09 -1.79 7.97
CA LYS A 87 -2.06 -1.69 9.42
C LYS A 87 -1.16 -2.75 10.03
N ASP A 88 -1.21 -3.96 9.48
CA ASP A 88 -0.34 -5.03 9.97
C ASP A 88 1.12 -4.70 9.70
N ALA A 89 1.41 -4.18 8.52
CA ALA A 89 2.77 -3.78 8.18
C ALA A 89 3.24 -2.62 9.05
N PHE A 90 2.35 -1.69 9.37
CA PHE A 90 2.66 -0.58 10.24
C PHE A 90 3.07 -1.09 11.62
N PHE A 91 2.33 -2.05 12.15
CA PHE A 91 2.66 -2.63 13.44
C PHE A 91 4.03 -3.28 13.40
N GLU A 92 4.28 -4.10 12.38
CA GLU A 92 5.55 -4.82 12.29
C GLU A 92 6.73 -3.88 12.08
N THR A 93 6.54 -2.85 11.26
CA THR A 93 7.63 -1.97 10.89
C THR A 93 7.90 -0.89 11.93
N TYR A 94 6.86 -0.29 12.47
CA TYR A 94 7.02 0.89 13.32
C TYR A 94 6.73 0.63 14.78
N VAL A 95 5.68 -0.11 15.10
CA VAL A 95 5.29 -0.26 16.50
C VAL A 95 6.25 -1.14 17.25
N LYS A 96 6.60 -2.27 16.67
CA LYS A 96 7.56 -3.16 17.32
C LYS A 96 8.91 -2.49 17.50
N ARG A 97 9.34 -1.74 16.50
CA ARG A 97 10.61 -1.05 16.59
C ARG A 97 10.54 0.05 17.64
N LEU A 98 9.44 0.77 17.70
CA LEU A 98 9.25 1.82 18.70
C LEU A 98 9.39 1.23 20.10
N VAL A 99 8.73 0.12 20.36
CA VAL A 99 8.78 -0.52 21.67
C VAL A 99 10.20 -0.99 21.98
N HIS A 100 10.85 -1.60 20.99
CA HIS A 100 12.21 -2.07 21.18
C HIS A 100 13.16 -0.93 21.53
N GLU A 101 13.08 0.16 20.79
CA GLU A 101 13.95 1.31 21.04
C GLU A 101 13.64 1.95 22.39
N ALA A 102 12.38 2.05 22.74
CA ALA A 102 11.98 2.65 24.01
C ALA A 102 12.55 1.84 25.18
N ARG A 103 12.51 0.52 25.08
CA ARG A 103 13.08 -0.32 26.13
C ARG A 103 14.58 -0.12 26.25
N ALA A 104 15.26 -0.02 25.13
CA ALA A 104 16.70 0.19 25.14
C ALA A 104 17.09 1.49 25.80
N LEU A 105 16.23 2.51 25.70
CA LEU A 105 16.51 3.82 26.29
C LEU A 105 15.90 4.00 27.68
N GLY A 106 15.28 2.95 28.23
CA GLY A 106 14.67 3.05 29.53
C GLY A 106 13.43 3.92 29.57
N ILE A 107 12.78 4.12 28.42
CA ILE A 107 11.57 4.92 28.38
C ILE A 107 10.43 4.09 28.90
N THR A 108 9.75 4.62 29.93
CA THR A 108 8.62 3.89 30.50
C THR A 108 7.40 4.01 29.62
N ARG A 109 6.42 3.14 29.91
CA ARG A 109 5.16 3.18 29.17
C ARG A 109 4.50 4.55 29.29
N GLU A 110 4.52 5.12 30.49
CA GLU A 110 3.94 6.42 30.75
C GLU A 110 4.65 7.52 29.97
N GLU A 111 5.98 7.46 29.97
CA GLU A 111 6.75 8.43 29.20
C GLU A 111 6.46 8.30 27.71
N LEU A 112 6.36 7.07 27.22
CA LEU A 112 6.08 6.84 25.82
C LEU A 112 4.71 7.38 25.42
N ALA A 113 3.72 7.15 26.29
CA ALA A 113 2.39 7.67 26.03
C ALA A 113 2.39 9.19 25.93
N ALA A 114 3.14 9.85 26.80
CA ALA A 114 3.24 11.30 26.78
C ALA A 114 3.94 11.79 25.49
N MET A 115 4.94 11.05 25.03
CA MET A 115 5.61 11.38 23.79
C MET A 115 4.67 11.24 22.60
N LEU A 116 3.83 10.23 22.60
CA LEU A 116 2.86 10.04 21.52
C LEU A 116 1.85 11.19 21.50
N GLU A 117 1.41 11.62 22.68
CA GLU A 117 0.50 12.75 22.76
C GLU A 117 1.15 14.02 22.22
N LYS A 118 2.40 14.24 22.60
CA LYS A 118 3.11 15.41 22.15
C LYS A 118 3.26 15.39 20.62
N ALA A 119 3.66 14.26 20.07
CA ALA A 119 3.83 14.14 18.63
C ALA A 119 2.52 14.35 17.89
N GLY A 120 1.43 13.80 18.42
CA GLY A 120 0.12 13.95 17.79
C GLY A 120 -0.42 15.35 17.87
N GLY A 121 0.00 16.13 18.85
CA GLY A 121 -0.49 17.47 19.01
C GLY A 121 0.32 18.53 18.28
N GLU A 122 1.47 18.15 17.71
CA GLU A 122 2.27 19.12 16.98
C GLU A 122 1.69 19.35 15.61
N LYS A 123 1.78 20.62 15.16
CA LYS A 123 1.30 20.92 13.85
C LYS A 123 2.30 20.73 12.85
N GLY A 124 3.14 20.01 12.93
CA GLY A 124 4.14 19.88 11.98
C GLY A 124 3.72 19.64 10.74
N GLY A 125 3.21 19.53 10.32
CA GLY A 125 2.93 19.33 9.22
C GLY A 125 2.02 18.59 8.74
N ASN A 126 1.57 18.16 8.83
CA ASN A 126 0.85 17.61 8.18
C ASN A 126 -0.25 17.37 8.37
N ASP A 127 -0.88 17.48 8.38
CA ASP A 127 -1.91 17.28 8.61
C ASP A 127 -2.60 16.61 7.95
N GLU A 128 -2.61 16.26 7.85
CA GLU A 128 -3.17 15.73 7.36
C GLU A 128 -3.80 15.49 7.28
#